data_1109683cd2736f670b02eafc41d9504d
#
_entry.id   1109683cd2736f670b02eafc41d9504d
#
_cell.length_a   1.000
_cell.length_b   1.000
_cell.length_c   1.000
_cell.angle_alpha   90.00
_cell.angle_beta   90.00
_cell.angle_gamma   90.00
#
_symmetry.space_group_name_H-M   'P 1'
#
loop_
_entity.id
_entity.type
_entity.pdbx_description
1 polymer ?
#
loop_
_entity_poly.entity_id
_entity_poly.type
_entity_poly.pdbx_seq_one_letter_code
_entity_poly.pdbx_strand_id
1 'polypeptide(L)'
;GWSGLLPGAELFAANMFEINAQDKTVGNSVALLKGINWLAKQKVHVINLSIAGADNKMFRNATKFARKKGVILVASVGNWGYKKKPAYPAAYPDVVAVTAISGKRAIYSMANQGKYVDFSAPGVNVWTAVPGGGKVQTGTSFATPFVSVLVGLDVARGVKPIPNKLRKIMRKRIIDLGAVGRDSVYGWGLINHKRTCMS
;
A
#
# COMPACT_ATOMS: atom_id res chain seq x y z
N GLY A 1 -6.06 12.64 22.51
CA GLY A 1 -6.59 12.20 21.23
C GLY A 1 -5.53 11.47 20.43
N TRP A 2 -5.96 10.57 19.55
CA TRP A 2 -5.06 9.83 18.68
C TRP A 2 -4.82 10.63 17.40
N SER A 3 -3.56 10.88 17.04
CA SER A 3 -3.21 11.50 15.76
C SER A 3 -2.77 10.43 14.76
N GLY A 4 -3.08 10.63 13.48
CA GLY A 4 -2.57 9.80 12.41
C GLY A 4 -1.08 10.00 12.16
N LEU A 5 -0.50 9.18 11.29
CA LEU A 5 0.93 9.26 10.92
C LEU A 5 1.29 10.57 10.18
N LEU A 6 0.31 11.23 9.59
CA LEU A 6 0.47 12.50 8.86
C LEU A 6 -0.76 13.40 9.13
N PRO A 7 -0.83 14.06 10.30
CA PRO A 7 -2.03 14.83 10.71
C PRO A 7 -2.38 15.99 9.78
N GLY A 8 -1.39 16.56 9.09
CA GLY A 8 -1.58 17.66 8.13
C GLY A 8 -1.95 17.22 6.70
N ALA A 9 -2.15 15.93 6.44
CA ALA A 9 -2.54 15.46 5.12
C ALA A 9 -4.03 15.68 4.86
N GLU A 10 -4.35 16.14 3.67
CA GLU A 10 -5.72 16.14 3.15
C GLU A 10 -6.11 14.73 2.70
N LEU A 11 -7.23 14.21 3.18
CA LEU A 11 -7.70 12.87 2.92
C LEU A 11 -8.92 12.88 1.99
N PHE A 12 -8.77 12.25 0.83
CA PHE A 12 -9.85 11.97 -0.12
C PHE A 12 -10.23 10.49 -0.02
N ALA A 13 -11.47 10.17 0.32
CA ALA A 13 -11.95 8.80 0.47
C ALA A 13 -12.92 8.44 -0.67
N ALA A 14 -12.64 7.33 -1.36
CA ALA A 14 -13.52 6.75 -2.37
C ALA A 14 -14.00 5.37 -1.91
N ASN A 15 -15.30 5.22 -1.68
CA ASN A 15 -15.89 3.93 -1.33
C ASN A 15 -16.05 3.06 -2.59
N MET A 16 -15.54 1.84 -2.52
CA MET A 16 -15.69 0.82 -3.58
C MET A 16 -16.40 -0.44 -3.10
N PHE A 17 -16.86 -0.45 -1.87
CA PHE A 17 -17.51 -1.62 -1.29
C PHE A 17 -19.02 -1.45 -1.28
N GLU A 18 -19.73 -2.55 -1.46
CA GLU A 18 -21.17 -2.66 -1.37
C GLU A 18 -21.56 -3.91 -0.56
N ILE A 19 -22.77 -3.93 -0.04
CA ILE A 19 -23.34 -5.11 0.62
C ILE A 19 -24.12 -5.89 -0.46
N ASN A 20 -23.74 -7.16 -0.67
CA ASN A 20 -24.44 -8.01 -1.63
C ASN A 20 -25.73 -8.62 -1.04
N ALA A 21 -26.48 -9.35 -1.86
CA ALA A 21 -27.73 -10.01 -1.46
C ALA A 21 -27.57 -11.05 -0.32
N GLN A 22 -26.36 -11.48 0.00
CA GLN A 22 -26.05 -12.39 1.10
C GLN A 22 -25.50 -11.64 2.34
N ASP A 23 -25.75 -10.34 2.45
CA ASP A 23 -25.29 -9.45 3.53
C ASP A 23 -23.75 -9.46 3.73
N LYS A 24 -23.00 -9.67 2.64
CA LYS A 24 -21.54 -9.66 2.67
C LYS A 24 -21.00 -8.41 1.99
N THR A 25 -20.01 -7.78 2.63
CA THR A 25 -19.25 -6.69 2.01
C THR A 25 -18.39 -7.23 0.87
N VAL A 26 -18.63 -6.75 -0.35
CA VAL A 26 -17.90 -7.14 -1.55
C VAL A 26 -17.33 -5.92 -2.25
N GLY A 27 -16.20 -6.11 -2.93
CA GLY A 27 -15.59 -5.05 -3.74
C GLY A 27 -16.30 -4.93 -5.09
N ASN A 28 -16.67 -3.70 -5.46
CA ASN A 28 -17.27 -3.38 -6.76
C ASN A 28 -16.18 -2.84 -7.70
N SER A 29 -15.87 -3.59 -8.76
CA SER A 29 -14.81 -3.21 -9.72
C SER A 29 -15.12 -1.90 -10.46
N VAL A 30 -16.38 -1.62 -10.76
CA VAL A 30 -16.78 -0.37 -11.43
C VAL A 30 -16.62 0.81 -10.49
N ALA A 31 -17.03 0.67 -9.23
CA ALA A 31 -16.84 1.69 -8.19
C ALA A 31 -15.33 1.96 -7.96
N LEU A 32 -14.50 0.91 -7.94
CA LEU A 32 -13.04 1.04 -7.83
C LEU A 32 -12.46 1.86 -8.99
N LEU A 33 -12.85 1.57 -10.23
CA LEU A 33 -12.37 2.30 -11.41
C LEU A 33 -12.81 3.78 -11.38
N LYS A 34 -14.07 4.04 -11.03
CA LYS A 34 -14.60 5.40 -10.84
C LYS A 34 -13.84 6.12 -9.72
N GLY A 35 -13.58 5.44 -8.60
CA GLY A 35 -12.82 5.97 -7.46
C GLY A 35 -11.40 6.37 -7.83
N ILE A 36 -10.64 5.50 -8.50
CA ILE A 36 -9.28 5.81 -8.97
C ILE A 36 -9.28 7.02 -9.92
N ASN A 37 -10.24 7.05 -10.86
CA ASN A 37 -10.35 8.16 -11.81
C ASN A 37 -10.68 9.49 -11.10
N TRP A 38 -11.61 9.46 -10.15
CA TRP A 38 -11.98 10.62 -9.35
C TRP A 38 -10.79 11.12 -8.51
N LEU A 39 -10.10 10.24 -7.76
CA LEU A 39 -8.93 10.58 -6.99
C LEU A 39 -7.82 11.19 -7.87
N ALA A 40 -7.58 10.63 -9.06
CA ALA A 40 -6.59 11.16 -9.99
C ALA A 40 -6.97 12.58 -10.50
N LYS A 41 -8.26 12.89 -10.63
CA LYS A 41 -8.76 14.23 -10.97
C LYS A 41 -8.59 15.23 -9.83
N GLN A 42 -8.67 14.76 -8.57
CA GLN A 42 -8.39 15.58 -7.37
C GLN A 42 -6.89 15.90 -7.22
N LYS A 43 -6.03 15.39 -8.11
CA LYS A 43 -4.58 15.60 -8.10
C LYS A 43 -3.92 15.13 -6.80
N VAL A 44 -4.45 14.08 -6.17
CA VAL A 44 -3.85 13.48 -4.98
C VAL A 44 -2.43 13.01 -5.28
N HIS A 45 -1.53 13.08 -4.32
CA HIS A 45 -0.15 12.62 -4.48
C HIS A 45 -0.04 11.10 -4.50
N VAL A 46 -0.86 10.43 -3.68
CA VAL A 46 -0.84 8.98 -3.47
C VAL A 46 -2.26 8.44 -3.38
N ILE A 47 -2.49 7.29 -4.00
CA ILE A 47 -3.67 6.45 -3.78
C ILE A 47 -3.26 5.21 -3.00
N ASN A 48 -3.80 5.06 -1.79
CA ASN A 48 -3.65 3.84 -0.98
C ASN A 48 -4.71 2.81 -1.39
N LEU A 49 -4.25 1.63 -1.80
CA LEU A 49 -5.11 0.51 -2.23
C LEU A 49 -4.90 -0.69 -1.30
N SER A 50 -5.51 -0.64 -0.12
CA SER A 50 -5.49 -1.74 0.86
C SER A 50 -6.39 -2.90 0.43
N ILE A 51 -6.30 -3.29 -0.85
CA ILE A 51 -7.08 -4.33 -1.51
C ILE A 51 -6.18 -5.27 -2.31
N ALA A 52 -6.66 -6.48 -2.55
CA ALA A 52 -5.98 -7.46 -3.38
C ALA A 52 -7.00 -8.35 -4.11
N GLY A 53 -6.68 -8.77 -5.33
CA GLY A 53 -7.56 -9.59 -6.15
C GLY A 53 -6.83 -10.23 -7.33
N ALA A 54 -7.60 -10.78 -8.27
CA ALA A 54 -7.10 -11.31 -9.53
C ALA A 54 -6.68 -10.20 -10.51
N ASP A 55 -5.89 -10.55 -11.52
CA ASP A 55 -5.56 -9.63 -12.62
C ASP A 55 -6.82 -9.21 -13.38
N ASN A 56 -6.92 -7.93 -13.69
CA ASN A 56 -8.02 -7.36 -14.43
C ASN A 56 -7.51 -6.27 -15.38
N LYS A 57 -7.77 -6.43 -16.68
CA LYS A 57 -7.32 -5.51 -17.73
C LYS A 57 -7.78 -4.06 -17.49
N MET A 58 -9.02 -3.86 -17.05
CA MET A 58 -9.56 -2.53 -16.79
C MET A 58 -8.84 -1.88 -15.60
N PHE A 59 -8.62 -2.65 -14.53
CA PHE A 59 -7.89 -2.18 -13.37
C PHE A 59 -6.42 -1.85 -13.70
N ARG A 60 -5.75 -2.69 -14.49
CA ARG A 60 -4.40 -2.41 -15.01
C ARG A 60 -4.35 -1.09 -15.80
N ASN A 61 -5.36 -0.81 -16.61
CA ASN A 61 -5.44 0.45 -17.35
C ASN A 61 -5.69 1.64 -16.44
N ALA A 62 -6.53 1.50 -15.40
CA ALA A 62 -6.75 2.55 -14.41
C ALA A 62 -5.48 2.91 -13.63
N THR A 63 -4.67 1.91 -13.24
CA THR A 63 -3.38 2.18 -12.57
C THR A 63 -2.41 2.92 -13.49
N LYS A 64 -2.32 2.55 -14.76
CA LYS A 64 -1.53 3.27 -15.77
C LYS A 64 -2.02 4.71 -15.98
N PHE A 65 -3.34 4.91 -15.99
CA PHE A 65 -3.93 6.25 -16.12
C PHE A 65 -3.55 7.13 -14.93
N ALA A 66 -3.74 6.65 -13.69
CA ALA A 66 -3.36 7.39 -12.48
C ALA A 66 -1.86 7.76 -12.51
N ARG A 67 -0.97 6.81 -12.88
CA ARG A 67 0.45 7.08 -13.05
C ARG A 67 0.72 8.19 -14.08
N LYS A 68 0.05 8.18 -15.24
CA LYS A 68 0.19 9.24 -16.26
C LYS A 68 -0.23 10.61 -15.74
N LYS A 69 -1.14 10.65 -14.77
CA LYS A 69 -1.57 11.88 -14.07
C LYS A 69 -0.62 12.30 -12.94
N GLY A 70 0.48 11.57 -12.72
CA GLY A 70 1.46 11.88 -11.68
C GLY A 70 1.07 11.36 -10.30
N VAL A 71 0.12 10.43 -10.20
CA VAL A 71 -0.32 9.83 -8.94
C VAL A 71 0.43 8.52 -8.72
N ILE A 72 0.94 8.32 -7.51
CA ILE A 72 1.54 7.05 -7.08
C ILE A 72 0.49 6.16 -6.43
N LEU A 73 0.48 4.89 -6.83
CA LEU A 73 -0.36 3.88 -6.20
C LEU A 73 0.50 3.00 -5.28
N VAL A 74 0.00 2.79 -4.07
CA VAL A 74 0.60 1.90 -3.08
C VAL A 74 -0.44 0.85 -2.72
N ALA A 75 -0.08 -0.44 -2.80
CA ALA A 75 -1.06 -1.51 -2.61
C ALA A 75 -0.56 -2.65 -1.72
N SER A 76 -1.49 -3.29 -1.02
CA SER A 76 -1.24 -4.47 -0.20
C SER A 76 -1.04 -5.72 -1.05
N VAL A 77 -0.11 -6.58 -0.64
CA VAL A 77 0.19 -7.84 -1.36
C VAL A 77 -0.89 -8.91 -1.21
N GLY A 78 -1.86 -8.72 -0.27
CA GLY A 78 -2.93 -9.70 0.01
C GLY A 78 -2.62 -10.64 1.18
N ASN A 79 -3.66 -11.34 1.66
CA ASN A 79 -3.64 -12.12 2.91
C ASN A 79 -4.11 -13.57 2.69
N TRP A 80 -3.66 -14.24 1.63
CA TRP A 80 -4.04 -15.63 1.31
C TRP A 80 -2.91 -16.64 1.51
N GLY A 81 -1.73 -16.19 1.96
CA GLY A 81 -0.55 -17.02 2.12
C GLY A 81 0.03 -17.54 0.81
N TYR A 82 -0.29 -16.94 -0.34
CA TYR A 82 0.21 -17.36 -1.64
C TYR A 82 1.70 -17.05 -1.80
N LYS A 83 2.51 -18.09 -2.00
CA LYS A 83 3.98 -17.94 -2.10
C LYS A 83 4.48 -17.59 -3.49
N LYS A 84 3.71 -17.77 -4.56
CA LYS A 84 4.15 -17.52 -5.94
C LYS A 84 3.05 -16.95 -6.83
N LYS A 85 1.82 -16.89 -6.35
CA LYS A 85 0.68 -16.36 -7.10
C LYS A 85 0.61 -14.84 -6.90
N PRO A 86 0.73 -14.04 -7.95
CA PRO A 86 0.66 -12.60 -7.84
C PRO A 86 -0.75 -12.15 -7.44
N ALA A 87 -0.84 -11.09 -6.65
CA ALA A 87 -2.08 -10.41 -6.30
C ALA A 87 -2.05 -8.98 -6.84
N TYR A 88 -3.17 -8.54 -7.35
CA TYR A 88 -3.30 -7.23 -7.98
C TYR A 88 -4.20 -6.29 -7.16
N PRO A 89 -3.87 -5.00 -7.14
CA PRO A 89 -2.97 -4.27 -8.02
C PRO A 89 -1.48 -4.31 -7.65
N ALA A 90 -1.09 -4.85 -6.50
CA ALA A 90 0.29 -4.82 -6.01
C ALA A 90 1.31 -5.38 -7.03
N ALA A 91 0.93 -6.40 -7.80
CA ALA A 91 1.82 -7.02 -8.79
C ALA A 91 1.94 -6.24 -10.11
N TYR A 92 1.23 -5.11 -10.28
CA TYR A 92 1.47 -4.27 -11.45
C TYR A 92 2.76 -3.47 -11.31
N PRO A 93 3.57 -3.32 -12.38
CA PRO A 93 4.86 -2.61 -12.33
C PRO A 93 4.78 -1.16 -11.86
N ASP A 94 3.65 -0.52 -12.10
CA ASP A 94 3.39 0.89 -11.76
C ASP A 94 2.90 1.09 -10.31
N VAL A 95 2.79 0.02 -9.51
CA VAL A 95 2.27 0.05 -8.14
C VAL A 95 3.37 -0.33 -7.16
N VAL A 96 3.46 0.38 -6.04
CA VAL A 96 4.37 0.04 -4.93
C VAL A 96 3.69 -1.02 -4.06
N ALA A 97 4.31 -2.18 -3.93
CA ALA A 97 3.74 -3.34 -3.26
C ALA A 97 4.22 -3.47 -1.81
N VAL A 98 3.29 -3.62 -0.86
CA VAL A 98 3.57 -3.61 0.57
C VAL A 98 3.14 -4.91 1.24
N THR A 99 4.07 -5.55 1.95
CA THR A 99 3.82 -6.68 2.83
C THR A 99 3.80 -6.27 4.30
N ALA A 100 3.30 -7.15 5.16
CA ALA A 100 3.12 -6.90 6.59
C ALA A 100 4.10 -7.68 7.46
N ILE A 101 4.65 -7.02 8.47
CA ILE A 101 5.46 -7.65 9.52
C ILE A 101 4.92 -7.35 10.90
N SER A 102 5.31 -8.17 11.87
CA SER A 102 5.06 -7.96 13.30
C SER A 102 6.07 -6.99 13.93
N GLY A 103 5.83 -6.58 15.18
CA GLY A 103 6.78 -5.79 15.97
C GLY A 103 8.13 -6.50 16.20
N LYS A 104 8.15 -7.84 16.13
CA LYS A 104 9.39 -8.66 16.15
C LYS A 104 10.02 -8.81 14.76
N ARG A 105 9.55 -8.07 13.75
CA ARG A 105 9.99 -8.10 12.34
C ARG A 105 9.77 -9.43 11.63
N ALA A 106 8.96 -10.33 12.18
CA ALA A 106 8.56 -11.56 11.50
C ALA A 106 7.48 -11.25 10.45
N ILE A 107 7.57 -11.93 9.29
CA ILE A 107 6.57 -11.79 8.23
C ILE A 107 5.18 -12.24 8.73
N TYR A 108 4.13 -11.56 8.32
CA TYR A 108 2.77 -12.02 8.54
C TYR A 108 2.53 -13.32 7.76
N SER A 109 2.17 -14.40 8.47
CA SER A 109 2.10 -15.75 7.90
C SER A 109 1.14 -15.88 6.72
N MET A 110 0.07 -15.07 6.70
CA MET A 110 -0.91 -15.03 5.61
C MET A 110 -0.56 -14.03 4.50
N ALA A 111 0.51 -13.24 4.64
CA ALA A 111 0.92 -12.33 3.57
C ALA A 111 1.32 -13.09 2.31
N ASN A 112 0.82 -12.65 1.17
CA ASN A 112 1.26 -13.19 -0.11
C ASN A 112 2.73 -12.82 -0.38
N GLN A 113 3.43 -13.71 -1.07
CA GLN A 113 4.86 -13.59 -1.37
C GLN A 113 5.08 -13.62 -2.89
N GLY A 114 6.13 -12.97 -3.35
CA GLY A 114 6.51 -12.98 -4.76
C GLY A 114 7.49 -11.87 -5.12
N LYS A 115 8.09 -11.98 -6.31
CA LYS A 115 9.08 -11.01 -6.82
C LYS A 115 8.53 -9.57 -6.96
N TYR A 116 7.20 -9.39 -6.86
CA TYR A 116 6.56 -8.09 -6.94
C TYR A 116 6.56 -7.33 -5.63
N VAL A 117 6.83 -7.97 -4.48
CA VAL A 117 6.91 -7.31 -3.18
C VAL A 117 8.03 -6.26 -3.18
N ASP A 118 7.68 -5.03 -2.78
CA ASP A 118 8.66 -3.93 -2.75
C ASP A 118 9.16 -3.66 -1.33
N PHE A 119 8.26 -3.48 -0.36
CA PHE A 119 8.63 -3.08 1.00
C PHE A 119 7.80 -3.77 2.05
N SER A 120 8.37 -3.88 3.25
CA SER A 120 7.70 -4.33 4.46
C SER A 120 7.37 -3.15 5.37
N ALA A 121 6.22 -3.23 6.05
CA ALA A 121 5.83 -2.27 7.07
C ALA A 121 5.05 -2.98 8.20
N PRO A 122 4.89 -2.33 9.39
CA PRO A 122 4.10 -2.88 10.47
C PRO A 122 2.66 -3.16 10.02
N GLY A 123 2.18 -4.40 10.22
CA GLY A 123 0.83 -4.80 9.81
C GLY A 123 0.26 -5.93 10.65
N VAL A 124 0.96 -6.35 11.72
CA VAL A 124 0.50 -7.37 12.67
C VAL A 124 0.28 -6.72 14.02
N ASN A 125 -0.90 -6.90 14.59
CA ASN A 125 -1.32 -6.29 15.85
C ASN A 125 -1.19 -4.77 15.85
N VAL A 126 -1.58 -4.13 14.76
CA VAL A 126 -1.60 -2.67 14.62
C VAL A 126 -2.87 -2.14 15.25
N TRP A 127 -2.72 -1.22 16.21
CA TRP A 127 -3.84 -0.47 16.74
C TRP A 127 -4.33 0.54 15.67
N THR A 128 -5.62 0.54 15.38
CA THR A 128 -6.21 1.37 14.33
C THR A 128 -7.56 1.92 14.75
N ALA A 129 -7.91 3.09 14.23
CA ALA A 129 -9.21 3.71 14.47
C ALA A 129 -10.33 2.89 13.79
N VAL A 130 -11.42 2.74 14.49
CA VAL A 130 -12.68 2.18 13.99
C VAL A 130 -13.84 3.05 14.50
N PRO A 131 -15.05 2.97 13.93
CA PRO A 131 -16.21 3.66 14.49
C PRO A 131 -16.36 3.36 15.99
N GLY A 132 -16.47 4.42 16.80
CA GLY A 132 -16.61 4.30 18.25
C GLY A 132 -15.31 4.10 19.03
N GLY A 133 -14.12 4.12 18.42
CA GLY A 133 -12.87 3.99 19.18
C GLY A 133 -11.69 3.44 18.40
N GLY A 134 -11.01 2.44 18.96
CA GLY A 134 -9.88 1.78 18.35
C GLY A 134 -9.89 0.27 18.52
N LYS A 135 -9.22 -0.43 17.59
CA LYS A 135 -9.13 -1.89 17.58
C LYS A 135 -7.75 -2.33 17.10
N VAL A 136 -7.24 -3.41 17.66
CA VAL A 136 -6.05 -4.09 17.15
C VAL A 136 -6.42 -4.92 15.93
N GLN A 137 -5.69 -4.71 14.83
CA GLN A 137 -5.95 -5.36 13.55
C GLN A 137 -4.66 -5.96 12.96
N THR A 138 -4.81 -6.98 12.12
CA THR A 138 -3.70 -7.64 11.43
C THR A 138 -4.02 -7.83 9.95
N GLY A 139 -3.08 -7.49 9.08
CA GLY A 139 -3.17 -7.67 7.64
C GLY A 139 -2.24 -6.75 6.86
N THR A 140 -1.96 -7.12 5.62
CA THR A 140 -1.16 -6.28 4.71
C THR A 140 -1.86 -4.94 4.40
N SER A 141 -3.18 -4.88 4.57
CA SER A 141 -3.98 -3.65 4.46
C SER A 141 -3.59 -2.60 5.50
N PHE A 142 -3.13 -3.01 6.69
CA PHE A 142 -2.69 -2.10 7.75
C PHE A 142 -1.22 -1.68 7.61
N ALA A 143 -0.42 -2.44 6.87
CA ALA A 143 0.95 -2.09 6.53
C ALA A 143 1.02 -1.04 5.41
N THR A 144 0.10 -1.09 4.45
CA THR A 144 0.09 -0.25 3.26
C THR A 144 0.06 1.26 3.56
N PRO A 145 -0.73 1.78 4.53
CA PRO A 145 -0.75 3.21 4.87
C PRO A 145 0.59 3.76 5.35
N PHE A 146 1.41 2.99 6.05
CA PHE A 146 2.74 3.43 6.48
C PHE A 146 3.63 3.79 5.29
N VAL A 147 3.62 2.95 4.25
CA VAL A 147 4.38 3.20 3.02
C VAL A 147 3.76 4.33 2.22
N SER A 148 2.42 4.42 2.17
CA SER A 148 1.70 5.50 1.48
C SER A 148 2.06 6.87 2.04
N VAL A 149 2.16 7.01 3.36
CA VAL A 149 2.59 8.25 4.03
C VAL A 149 4.01 8.63 3.62
N LEU A 150 4.96 7.69 3.64
CA LEU A 150 6.35 7.99 3.27
C LEU A 150 6.50 8.35 1.79
N VAL A 151 5.76 7.67 0.92
CA VAL A 151 5.67 8.03 -0.52
C VAL A 151 5.09 9.44 -0.68
N GLY A 152 4.02 9.76 0.03
CA GLY A 152 3.38 11.08 0.01
C GLY A 152 4.34 12.19 0.45
N LEU A 153 5.08 11.97 1.53
CA LEU A 153 6.10 12.91 2.01
C LEU A 153 7.23 13.12 0.99
N ASP A 154 7.69 12.06 0.32
CA ASP A 154 8.72 12.18 -0.71
C ASP A 154 8.22 12.98 -1.91
N VAL A 155 6.99 12.74 -2.37
CA VAL A 155 6.39 13.49 -3.48
C VAL A 155 6.15 14.95 -3.09
N ALA A 156 5.64 15.22 -1.89
CA ALA A 156 5.46 16.59 -1.38
C ALA A 156 6.78 17.37 -1.26
N ARG A 157 7.91 16.67 -1.06
CA ARG A 157 9.27 17.23 -1.05
C ARG A 157 9.90 17.36 -2.45
N GLY A 158 9.12 17.21 -3.52
CA GLY A 158 9.55 17.37 -4.90
C GLY A 158 10.15 16.13 -5.56
N VAL A 159 10.07 14.96 -4.95
CA VAL A 159 10.44 13.74 -5.65
C VAL A 159 9.43 13.46 -6.76
N LYS A 160 9.93 13.37 -8.02
CA LYS A 160 9.04 13.07 -9.16
C LYS A 160 8.24 11.78 -8.89
N PRO A 161 6.91 11.77 -9.12
CA PRO A 161 6.03 10.64 -8.86
C PRO A 161 6.19 9.53 -9.91
N ILE A 162 7.35 8.92 -9.92
CA ILE A 162 7.72 7.78 -10.77
C ILE A 162 8.04 6.59 -9.87
N PRO A 163 7.30 5.46 -9.95
CA PRO A 163 7.44 4.33 -9.02
C PRO A 163 8.89 3.84 -8.87
N ASN A 164 9.60 3.64 -9.97
CA ASN A 164 10.99 3.18 -9.91
C ASN A 164 11.96 4.20 -9.27
N LYS A 165 11.70 5.50 -9.44
CA LYS A 165 12.49 6.54 -8.79
C LYS A 165 12.24 6.55 -7.28
N LEU A 166 10.98 6.45 -6.87
CA LEU A 166 10.59 6.32 -5.46
C LEU A 166 11.16 5.06 -4.83
N ARG A 167 11.03 3.88 -5.47
CA ARG A 167 11.67 2.64 -4.99
C ARG A 167 13.18 2.83 -4.77
N LYS A 168 13.88 3.48 -5.71
CA LYS A 168 15.32 3.76 -5.59
C LYS A 168 15.66 4.66 -4.38
N ILE A 169 14.82 5.65 -4.10
CA ILE A 169 15.01 6.54 -2.95
C ILE A 169 14.66 5.81 -1.65
N MET A 170 13.52 5.15 -1.60
CA MET A 170 13.02 4.49 -0.39
C MET A 170 13.93 3.36 0.06
N ARG A 171 14.51 2.57 -0.86
CA ARG A 171 15.46 1.49 -0.51
C ARG A 171 16.71 1.96 0.20
N LYS A 172 17.04 3.25 0.16
CA LYS A 172 18.16 3.82 0.93
C LYS A 172 17.83 4.01 2.42
N ARG A 173 16.55 3.87 2.77
CA ARG A 173 16.00 4.12 4.11
C ARG A 173 15.29 2.89 4.67
N ILE A 174 15.72 1.70 4.28
CA ILE A 174 15.18 0.43 4.77
C ILE A 174 16.10 -0.21 5.81
N ILE A 175 15.53 -1.14 6.56
CA ILE A 175 16.25 -2.17 7.30
C ILE A 175 16.05 -3.45 6.50
N ASP A 176 17.13 -4.00 5.94
CA ASP A 176 17.08 -5.25 5.20
C ASP A 176 16.63 -6.39 6.11
N LEU A 177 15.71 -7.21 5.62
CA LEU A 177 15.13 -8.33 6.36
C LEU A 177 15.09 -9.57 5.44
N GLY A 178 15.31 -10.73 6.04
CA GLY A 178 15.34 -11.99 5.30
C GLY A 178 16.66 -12.23 4.57
N ALA A 179 16.59 -12.63 3.30
CA ALA A 179 17.79 -12.77 2.47
C ALA A 179 18.37 -11.39 2.11
N VAL A 180 19.69 -11.31 2.00
CA VAL A 180 20.38 -10.05 1.70
C VAL A 180 19.86 -9.45 0.39
N GLY A 181 19.46 -8.18 0.43
CA GLY A 181 18.91 -7.45 -0.69
C GLY A 181 17.41 -7.70 -0.89
N ARG A 182 16.94 -7.61 -2.13
CA ARG A 182 15.52 -7.80 -2.42
C ARG A 182 15.16 -9.28 -2.48
N ASP A 183 14.22 -9.69 -1.65
CA ASP A 183 13.66 -11.04 -1.67
C ASP A 183 12.14 -11.06 -1.95
N SER A 184 11.57 -12.26 -2.08
CA SER A 184 10.14 -12.45 -2.39
C SER A 184 9.23 -12.35 -1.17
N VAL A 185 9.77 -12.27 0.03
CA VAL A 185 9.04 -12.27 1.32
C VAL A 185 8.94 -10.85 1.87
N TYR A 186 10.08 -10.18 2.02
CA TYR A 186 10.19 -8.85 2.64
C TYR A 186 10.36 -7.71 1.62
N GLY A 187 10.54 -8.05 0.33
CA GLY A 187 10.91 -7.07 -0.69
C GLY A 187 12.32 -6.54 -0.45
N TRP A 188 12.50 -5.22 -0.43
CA TRP A 188 13.75 -4.59 -0.03
C TRP A 188 13.96 -4.55 1.49
N GLY A 189 12.92 -4.84 2.29
CA GLY A 189 12.95 -4.81 3.74
C GLY A 189 11.99 -3.80 4.35
N LEU A 190 12.13 -3.62 5.68
CA LEU A 190 11.31 -2.72 6.49
C LEU A 190 11.61 -1.26 6.18
N ILE A 191 10.59 -0.52 5.78
CA ILE A 191 10.68 0.91 5.60
C ILE A 191 10.97 1.59 6.94
N ASN A 192 11.97 2.49 6.98
CA ASN A 192 12.39 3.19 8.19
C ASN A 192 12.32 4.70 8.00
N HIS A 193 11.59 5.40 8.86
CA HIS A 193 11.40 6.83 8.76
C HIS A 193 12.48 7.64 9.50
N LYS A 194 13.21 7.04 10.46
CA LYS A 194 14.20 7.77 11.29
C LYS A 194 15.27 8.51 10.47
N ARG A 195 15.52 8.08 9.23
CA ARG A 195 16.42 8.77 8.30
C ARG A 195 15.73 9.85 7.45
N THR A 196 14.43 10.05 7.62
CA THR A 196 13.65 11.02 6.83
C THR A 196 13.49 12.36 7.55
N CYS A 197 13.67 12.38 8.89
CA CYS A 197 13.52 13.56 9.73
C CYS A 197 14.85 14.26 10.06
N MET A 198 15.98 13.80 9.51
CA MET A 198 17.33 14.31 9.81
C MET A 198 17.94 15.14 8.67
N SER A 199 17.11 15.78 7.86
CA SER A 199 17.60 16.75 6.85
C SER A 199 16.76 18.00 6.84
#